data_2e06fe844c4341957499adedc554afee
#
_entry.id   2e06fe844c4341957499adedc554afee
#
_cell.length_a   1.000
_cell.length_b   1.000
_cell.length_c   1.000
_cell.angle_alpha   90.00
_cell.angle_beta   90.00
_cell.angle_gamma   90.00
#
_symmetry.space_group_name_H-M   'P 1'
#
loop_
_entity.id
_entity.type
_entity.pdbx_description
1 polymer ?
#
loop_
_entity_poly.entity_id
_entity_poly.type
_entity_poly.pdbx_seq_one_letter_code
_entity_poly.pdbx_strand_id
1 'polypeptide(L)'
;MKKTALLLPLLLIGQFVLAQQDFTGTIPDWEVGSGDIITGLMQPKVIGSVDDQGNFKIPLNPNFLDYVKKELEEENKKDNDGWTASLMTVDKLFNCFGDSLMVENGNQPISRLSQMGAFMLVNMSEKKRLGYFFAVNSAEFAKSLMNIGTYAFTPGYYVDWYFVDRPGAVKGNCKQKAYALNQEEFYEKNTTYNLEFKEGWNIVKYEIKKVFKDKEGKTYPQEIEYITLPEIPKNITYSFIKDD
;
A
#
# COMPACT_ATOMS: atom_id res chain seq x y z
N MET A 1 -41.59 -58.05 3.87
CA MET A 1 -40.27 -57.62 3.35
C MET A 1 -40.32 -56.08 3.21
N LYS A 2 -39.73 -55.32 4.16
CA LYS A 2 -39.67 -53.85 4.12
C LYS A 2 -38.35 -53.44 3.45
N LYS A 3 -38.43 -52.76 2.32
CA LYS A 3 -37.25 -52.20 1.63
C LYS A 3 -36.94 -50.82 2.26
N THR A 4 -35.83 -50.73 2.99
CA THR A 4 -35.32 -49.49 3.52
C THR A 4 -34.48 -48.83 2.42
N ALA A 5 -34.95 -47.70 1.88
CA ALA A 5 -34.18 -46.87 0.94
C ALA A 5 -33.23 -46.00 1.74
N LEU A 6 -31.93 -46.23 1.54
CA LEU A 6 -30.85 -45.42 2.11
C LEU A 6 -30.66 -44.17 1.23
N LEU A 7 -31.11 -43.01 1.70
CA LEU A 7 -30.83 -41.70 1.09
C LEU A 7 -29.43 -41.26 1.50
N LEU A 8 -28.50 -41.30 0.56
CA LEU A 8 -27.17 -40.72 0.71
C LEU A 8 -27.26 -39.20 0.51
N PRO A 9 -26.87 -38.37 1.49
CA PRO A 9 -26.81 -36.93 1.26
C PRO A 9 -25.58 -36.61 0.38
N LEU A 10 -25.81 -36.07 -0.80
CA LEU A 10 -24.81 -35.53 -1.69
C LEU A 10 -24.24 -34.25 -1.07
N LEU A 11 -23.09 -34.32 -0.40
CA LEU A 11 -22.32 -33.16 0.04
C LEU A 11 -21.78 -32.45 -1.20
N LEU A 12 -22.46 -31.39 -1.63
CA LEU A 12 -21.96 -30.40 -2.56
C LEU A 12 -20.84 -29.63 -1.85
N ILE A 13 -19.60 -30.10 -1.99
CA ILE A 13 -18.41 -29.32 -1.67
C ILE A 13 -18.34 -28.23 -2.74
N GLY A 14 -18.88 -27.06 -2.42
CA GLY A 14 -18.69 -25.86 -3.22
C GLY A 14 -17.19 -25.55 -3.25
N GLN A 15 -16.56 -25.80 -4.39
CA GLN A 15 -15.23 -25.27 -4.64
C GLN A 15 -15.39 -23.75 -4.74
N PHE A 16 -15.04 -23.03 -3.68
CA PHE A 16 -14.78 -21.60 -3.77
C PHE A 16 -13.56 -21.45 -4.68
N VAL A 17 -13.78 -21.23 -5.96
CA VAL A 17 -12.78 -20.68 -6.85
C VAL A 17 -12.52 -19.27 -6.28
N LEU A 18 -11.39 -19.11 -5.60
CA LEU A 18 -10.86 -17.78 -5.25
C LEU A 18 -10.58 -17.09 -6.59
N ALA A 19 -11.58 -16.38 -7.10
CA ALA A 19 -11.39 -15.54 -8.26
C ALA A 19 -10.26 -14.57 -7.91
N GLN A 20 -9.24 -14.51 -8.76
CA GLN A 20 -8.18 -13.53 -8.65
C GLN A 20 -8.85 -12.15 -8.59
N GLN A 21 -8.73 -11.46 -7.46
CA GLN A 21 -9.31 -10.14 -7.30
C GLN A 21 -8.41 -9.15 -8.04
N ASP A 22 -8.97 -8.39 -8.97
CA ASP A 22 -8.25 -7.31 -9.65
C ASP A 22 -8.52 -5.99 -8.92
N PHE A 23 -7.49 -5.17 -8.77
CA PHE A 23 -7.66 -3.77 -8.43
C PHE A 23 -7.85 -2.98 -9.74
N THR A 24 -9.03 -2.43 -9.93
CA THR A 24 -9.42 -1.72 -11.15
C THR A 24 -10.05 -0.37 -10.82
N GLY A 25 -10.00 0.55 -11.77
CA GLY A 25 -10.63 1.86 -11.67
C GLY A 25 -10.41 2.68 -12.94
N THR A 26 -10.82 3.94 -12.89
CA THR A 26 -10.62 4.89 -13.96
C THR A 26 -9.99 6.16 -13.41
N ILE A 27 -8.86 6.57 -13.96
CA ILE A 27 -8.20 7.84 -13.64
C ILE A 27 -8.97 8.94 -14.36
N PRO A 28 -9.57 9.91 -13.64
CA PRO A 28 -10.32 10.99 -14.29
C PRO A 28 -9.40 11.91 -15.09
N ASP A 29 -9.96 12.58 -16.09
CA ASP A 29 -9.28 13.58 -16.94
C ASP A 29 -7.97 13.05 -17.57
N TRP A 30 -7.99 11.78 -17.99
CA TRP A 30 -6.84 11.09 -18.54
C TRP A 30 -6.53 11.52 -19.97
N GLU A 31 -5.34 12.07 -20.23
CA GLU A 31 -4.89 12.57 -21.52
C GLU A 31 -3.49 12.06 -21.92
N VAL A 32 -2.97 11.04 -21.21
CA VAL A 32 -1.56 10.65 -21.35
C VAL A 32 -1.37 9.47 -22.31
N GLY A 33 -2.46 8.75 -22.63
CA GLY A 33 -2.42 7.53 -23.44
C GLY A 33 -2.18 6.27 -22.62
N SER A 34 -2.01 5.13 -23.27
CA SER A 34 -1.79 3.85 -22.60
C SER A 34 -0.41 3.78 -21.95
N GLY A 35 -0.30 2.98 -20.89
CA GLY A 35 0.95 2.77 -20.16
C GLY A 35 0.95 1.56 -19.25
N ASP A 36 2.12 1.28 -18.70
CA ASP A 36 2.35 0.21 -17.75
C ASP A 36 2.41 0.76 -16.32
N ILE A 37 1.83 0.02 -15.37
CA ILE A 37 1.94 0.29 -13.95
C ILE A 37 3.07 -0.57 -13.41
N ILE A 38 4.05 0.06 -12.77
CA ILE A 38 5.21 -0.66 -12.28
C ILE A 38 5.37 -0.54 -10.77
N THR A 39 5.97 -1.57 -10.18
CA THR A 39 6.48 -1.58 -8.81
C THR A 39 7.93 -2.01 -8.80
N GLY A 40 8.57 -1.83 -7.66
CA GLY A 40 9.95 -2.20 -7.44
C GLY A 40 10.88 -1.01 -7.43
N LEU A 41 11.80 -1.00 -6.46
CA LEU A 41 12.80 0.05 -6.30
C LEU A 41 14.08 -0.26 -7.07
N MET A 42 14.44 -1.55 -7.18
CA MET A 42 15.72 -1.98 -7.76
C MET A 42 15.57 -2.47 -9.20
N GLN A 43 14.49 -3.18 -9.50
CA GLN A 43 14.13 -3.57 -10.86
C GLN A 43 12.64 -3.29 -11.09
N PRO A 44 12.30 -2.30 -11.93
CA PRO A 44 10.91 -1.99 -12.25
C PRO A 44 10.21 -3.21 -12.83
N LYS A 45 9.07 -3.60 -12.27
CA LYS A 45 8.25 -4.68 -12.77
C LYS A 45 6.85 -4.20 -13.08
N VAL A 46 6.35 -4.60 -14.24
CA VAL A 46 4.97 -4.37 -14.63
C VAL A 46 4.05 -5.21 -13.75
N ILE A 47 3.16 -4.54 -13.02
CA ILE A 47 2.12 -5.15 -12.18
C ILE A 47 0.72 -4.93 -12.72
N GLY A 48 0.56 -4.06 -13.70
CA GLY A 48 -0.71 -3.71 -14.31
C GLY A 48 -0.55 -2.78 -15.48
N SER A 49 -1.66 -2.29 -16.00
CA SER A 49 -1.68 -1.37 -17.14
C SER A 49 -2.79 -0.34 -17.00
N VAL A 50 -2.67 0.74 -17.77
CA VAL A 50 -3.71 1.74 -18.00
C VAL A 50 -3.95 1.86 -19.50
N ASP A 51 -5.22 1.97 -19.91
CA ASP A 51 -5.60 2.16 -21.32
C ASP A 51 -5.67 3.65 -21.71
N ASP A 52 -5.99 3.94 -22.99
CA ASP A 52 -6.08 5.30 -23.51
C ASP A 52 -7.24 6.12 -22.91
N GLN A 53 -8.19 5.47 -22.24
CA GLN A 53 -9.30 6.10 -21.54
C GLN A 53 -9.03 6.29 -20.03
N GLY A 54 -7.86 5.88 -19.56
CA GLY A 54 -7.49 5.95 -18.14
C GLY A 54 -8.02 4.80 -17.28
N ASN A 55 -8.61 3.76 -17.89
CA ASN A 55 -9.00 2.59 -17.14
C ASN A 55 -7.76 1.77 -16.80
N PHE A 56 -7.57 1.50 -15.54
CA PHE A 56 -6.44 0.70 -15.09
C PHE A 56 -6.86 -0.64 -14.52
N LYS A 57 -5.94 -1.58 -14.60
CA LYS A 57 -6.07 -2.92 -14.04
C LYS A 57 -4.77 -3.39 -13.44
N ILE A 58 -4.81 -3.77 -12.15
CA ILE A 58 -3.70 -4.38 -11.42
C ILE A 58 -4.18 -5.72 -10.86
N PRO A 59 -3.74 -6.86 -11.44
CA PRO A 59 -4.05 -8.18 -10.89
C PRO A 59 -3.45 -8.37 -9.49
N LEU A 60 -4.29 -8.68 -8.50
CA LEU A 60 -3.83 -8.99 -7.15
C LEU A 60 -3.43 -10.46 -7.07
N ASN A 61 -2.17 -10.75 -7.44
CA ASN A 61 -1.64 -12.12 -7.49
C ASN A 61 -1.64 -12.76 -6.10
N PRO A 62 -2.27 -13.94 -5.89
CA PRO A 62 -2.27 -14.63 -4.61
C PRO A 62 -0.90 -15.18 -4.20
N ASN A 63 0.06 -15.29 -5.14
CA ASN A 63 1.43 -15.75 -4.89
C ASN A 63 2.44 -14.58 -4.90
N PHE A 64 1.99 -13.37 -4.55
CA PHE A 64 2.81 -12.16 -4.68
C PHE A 64 4.12 -12.22 -3.87
N LEU A 65 4.08 -12.75 -2.64
CA LEU A 65 5.29 -12.88 -1.82
C LEU A 65 6.31 -13.88 -2.37
N ASP A 66 5.87 -14.95 -3.01
CA ASP A 66 6.81 -15.90 -3.62
C ASP A 66 7.58 -15.27 -4.77
N TYR A 67 6.89 -14.40 -5.49
CA TYR A 67 7.50 -13.58 -6.52
C TYR A 67 8.56 -12.62 -5.89
N VAL A 68 8.21 -11.88 -4.84
CA VAL A 68 9.14 -10.95 -4.15
C VAL A 68 10.34 -11.70 -3.57
N LYS A 69 10.13 -12.88 -2.96
CA LYS A 69 11.21 -13.75 -2.45
C LYS A 69 12.21 -14.14 -3.55
N LYS A 70 11.69 -14.56 -4.70
CA LYS A 70 12.53 -14.93 -5.85
C LYS A 70 13.39 -13.78 -6.35
N GLU A 71 12.81 -12.57 -6.44
CA GLU A 71 13.58 -11.38 -6.83
C GLU A 71 14.69 -11.04 -5.84
N LEU A 72 14.41 -11.13 -4.53
CA LEU A 72 15.43 -10.92 -3.50
C LEU A 72 16.54 -11.97 -3.56
N GLU A 73 16.21 -13.23 -3.81
CA GLU A 73 17.21 -14.30 -4.00
C GLU A 73 18.10 -14.03 -5.23
N GLU A 74 17.53 -13.55 -6.33
CA GLU A 74 18.28 -13.17 -7.52
C GLU A 74 19.17 -11.96 -7.28
N GLU A 75 18.70 -10.97 -6.54
CA GLU A 75 19.48 -9.80 -6.17
C GLU A 75 20.64 -10.17 -5.24
N ASN A 76 20.41 -11.02 -4.26
CA ASN A 76 21.43 -11.46 -3.30
C ASN A 76 22.52 -12.37 -3.93
N LYS A 77 22.30 -12.90 -5.15
CA LYS A 77 23.32 -13.63 -5.91
C LYS A 77 24.31 -12.71 -6.62
N LYS A 78 23.98 -11.43 -6.77
CA LYS A 78 24.89 -10.44 -7.34
C LYS A 78 25.97 -10.12 -6.33
N ASP A 79 27.15 -9.76 -6.82
CA ASP A 79 28.22 -9.25 -5.97
C ASP A 79 27.87 -7.80 -5.55
N ASN A 80 27.37 -7.66 -4.33
CA ASN A 80 26.84 -6.43 -3.78
C ASN A 80 27.70 -5.91 -2.60
N ASP A 81 29.01 -6.11 -2.62
CA ASP A 81 29.95 -5.64 -1.57
C ASP A 81 29.51 -6.07 -0.14
N GLY A 82 28.92 -7.26 0.00
CA GLY A 82 28.46 -7.81 1.28
C GLY A 82 27.08 -7.31 1.73
N TRP A 83 26.38 -6.51 0.93
CA TRP A 83 25.01 -6.11 1.22
C TRP A 83 24.01 -7.23 0.84
N THR A 84 23.04 -7.47 1.73
CA THR A 84 22.00 -8.50 1.52
C THR A 84 20.62 -7.90 1.66
N ALA A 85 19.80 -8.04 0.63
CA ALA A 85 18.39 -7.66 0.66
C ALA A 85 17.57 -8.68 1.45
N SER A 86 16.65 -8.22 2.28
CA SER A 86 15.74 -9.06 3.05
C SER A 86 14.29 -8.59 2.91
N LEU A 87 13.35 -9.53 3.09
CA LEU A 87 11.94 -9.18 3.16
C LEU A 87 11.66 -8.25 4.34
N MET A 88 10.82 -7.27 4.11
CA MET A 88 10.23 -6.49 5.18
C MET A 88 9.30 -7.39 6.00
N THR A 89 9.30 -7.22 7.32
CA THR A 89 8.37 -7.91 8.22
C THR A 89 7.40 -6.92 8.84
N VAL A 90 6.26 -7.42 9.34
CA VAL A 90 5.21 -6.57 9.92
C VAL A 90 5.76 -5.72 11.07
N ASP A 91 6.56 -6.30 11.97
CA ASP A 91 7.19 -5.60 13.10
C ASP A 91 8.22 -4.54 12.68
N LYS A 92 8.92 -4.76 11.56
CA LYS A 92 9.86 -3.77 11.01
C LYS A 92 9.13 -2.63 10.30
N LEU A 93 8.04 -2.94 9.58
CA LEU A 93 7.26 -1.92 8.86
C LEU A 93 6.47 -1.03 9.80
N PHE A 94 5.90 -1.61 10.86
CA PHE A 94 5.08 -0.93 11.86
C PHE A 94 5.76 -0.93 13.22
N ASN A 95 6.91 -0.25 13.30
CA ASN A 95 7.64 -0.12 14.55
C ASN A 95 7.33 1.19 15.28
N CYS A 96 7.57 1.21 16.58
CA CYS A 96 7.46 2.38 17.41
C CYS A 96 8.63 2.45 18.39
N PHE A 97 9.38 3.53 18.35
CA PHE A 97 10.45 3.77 19.29
C PHE A 97 9.87 4.46 20.55
N GLY A 98 9.85 3.76 21.67
CA GLY A 98 9.44 4.31 22.97
C GLY A 98 8.11 3.80 23.52
N ASP A 99 7.14 3.47 22.67
CA ASP A 99 5.85 2.87 23.05
C ASP A 99 5.76 1.42 22.58
N SER A 100 5.02 0.60 23.31
CA SER A 100 4.81 -0.80 22.93
C SER A 100 3.54 -0.90 22.09
N LEU A 101 3.70 -1.31 20.83
CA LEU A 101 2.59 -1.75 19.99
C LEU A 101 2.29 -3.23 20.29
N MET A 102 1.02 -3.59 20.29
CA MET A 102 0.63 -4.99 20.24
C MET A 102 0.80 -5.48 18.81
N VAL A 103 1.74 -6.39 18.58
CA VAL A 103 2.01 -6.97 17.26
C VAL A 103 1.81 -8.48 17.33
N GLU A 104 0.86 -8.98 16.55
CA GLU A 104 0.61 -10.41 16.38
C GLU A 104 1.23 -10.89 15.06
N ASN A 105 2.01 -11.98 15.12
CA ASN A 105 2.74 -12.53 13.98
C ASN A 105 3.67 -11.50 13.30
N GLY A 106 4.33 -10.65 14.08
CA GLY A 106 5.16 -9.54 13.61
C GLY A 106 6.33 -9.94 12.71
N ASN A 107 6.88 -11.15 12.90
CA ASN A 107 8.00 -11.68 12.13
C ASN A 107 7.61 -12.19 10.74
N GLN A 108 6.31 -12.17 10.37
CA GLN A 108 5.88 -12.58 9.05
C GLN A 108 6.26 -11.55 7.99
N PRO A 109 6.57 -12.01 6.77
CA PRO A 109 6.78 -11.12 5.64
C PRO A 109 5.55 -10.28 5.31
N ILE A 110 5.79 -9.05 4.90
CA ILE A 110 4.78 -8.14 4.39
C ILE A 110 5.31 -7.42 3.15
N SER A 111 4.48 -7.26 2.15
CA SER A 111 4.80 -6.48 0.96
C SER A 111 3.67 -5.53 0.62
N ARG A 112 4.02 -4.37 0.07
CA ARG A 112 3.06 -3.36 -0.39
C ARG A 112 2.99 -3.37 -1.91
N LEU A 113 1.80 -3.09 -2.43
CA LEU A 113 1.60 -2.99 -3.88
C LEU A 113 2.14 -1.67 -4.44
N SER A 114 2.04 -0.59 -3.66
CA SER A 114 2.49 0.74 -4.05
C SER A 114 3.67 1.23 -3.20
N GLN A 115 4.24 2.37 -3.60
CA GLN A 115 5.21 3.09 -2.78
C GLN A 115 4.51 4.27 -2.09
N MET A 116 4.18 4.11 -0.79
CA MET A 116 3.52 5.16 -0.01
C MET A 116 2.20 5.66 -0.65
N GLY A 117 1.42 4.74 -1.24
CA GLY A 117 0.17 5.06 -1.94
C GLY A 117 0.35 5.48 -3.40
N ALA A 118 1.58 5.65 -3.90
CA ALA A 118 1.88 6.06 -5.26
C ALA A 118 2.10 4.85 -6.19
N PHE A 119 1.35 4.77 -7.27
CA PHE A 119 1.53 3.83 -8.36
C PHE A 119 2.24 4.52 -9.51
N MET A 120 3.43 4.06 -9.88
CA MET A 120 4.20 4.65 -10.95
C MET A 120 3.70 4.18 -12.31
N LEU A 121 3.48 5.14 -13.21
CA LEU A 121 3.09 4.91 -14.59
C LEU A 121 4.26 5.21 -15.53
N VAL A 122 4.51 4.30 -16.46
CA VAL A 122 5.59 4.38 -17.43
C VAL A 122 5.10 3.98 -18.82
N ASN A 123 5.75 4.50 -19.84
CA ASN A 123 5.72 3.93 -21.18
C ASN A 123 7.01 3.14 -21.39
N MET A 124 6.91 1.81 -21.27
CA MET A 124 8.08 0.93 -21.37
C MET A 124 8.73 0.98 -22.75
N SER A 125 7.94 1.16 -23.84
CA SER A 125 8.46 1.23 -25.20
C SER A 125 9.28 2.49 -25.45
N GLU A 126 8.88 3.61 -24.87
CA GLU A 126 9.57 4.91 -24.97
C GLU A 126 10.59 5.12 -23.84
N LYS A 127 10.65 4.21 -22.86
CA LYS A 127 11.45 4.32 -21.64
C LYS A 127 11.20 5.64 -20.91
N LYS A 128 9.94 6.06 -20.86
CA LYS A 128 9.51 7.34 -20.30
C LYS A 128 8.63 7.11 -19.09
N ARG A 129 8.91 7.82 -17.99
CA ARG A 129 7.98 7.92 -16.85
C ARG A 129 6.88 8.89 -17.24
N LEU A 130 5.62 8.49 -17.02
CA LEU A 130 4.44 9.30 -17.29
C LEU A 130 4.02 10.09 -16.06
N GLY A 131 4.21 9.52 -14.88
CA GLY A 131 3.84 10.12 -13.61
C GLY A 131 3.43 9.09 -12.57
N TYR A 132 2.60 9.53 -11.63
CA TYR A 132 2.10 8.69 -10.54
C TYR A 132 0.60 8.88 -10.39
N PHE A 133 -0.13 7.82 -10.06
CA PHE A 133 -1.48 7.96 -9.58
C PHE A 133 -1.63 7.41 -8.16
N PHE A 134 -2.63 7.92 -7.46
CA PHE A 134 -2.93 7.62 -6.07
C PHE A 134 -4.39 7.26 -5.92
N ALA A 135 -4.71 6.28 -5.09
CA ALA A 135 -6.07 6.03 -4.63
C ALA A 135 -6.32 6.85 -3.35
N VAL A 136 -6.90 8.04 -3.48
CA VAL A 136 -6.99 9.06 -2.42
C VAL A 136 -8.41 9.59 -2.23
N ASN A 137 -8.65 10.27 -1.11
CA ASN A 137 -9.91 11.00 -0.91
C ASN A 137 -9.95 12.38 -1.59
N SER A 138 -8.80 12.94 -1.99
CA SER A 138 -8.74 14.22 -2.72
C SER A 138 -7.45 14.39 -3.52
N ALA A 139 -7.53 15.12 -4.63
CA ALA A 139 -6.36 15.45 -5.45
C ALA A 139 -5.36 16.37 -4.71
N GLU A 140 -5.84 17.21 -3.79
CA GLU A 140 -4.98 18.05 -2.96
C GLU A 140 -4.10 17.20 -2.04
N PHE A 141 -4.69 16.17 -1.44
CA PHE A 141 -3.94 15.22 -0.62
C PHE A 141 -2.87 14.48 -1.43
N ALA A 142 -3.20 14.01 -2.65
CA ALA A 142 -2.22 13.38 -3.53
C ALA A 142 -1.03 14.31 -3.85
N LYS A 143 -1.30 15.58 -4.16
CA LYS A 143 -0.25 16.58 -4.39
C LYS A 143 0.62 16.79 -3.16
N SER A 144 0.03 16.79 -1.95
CA SER A 144 0.79 16.94 -0.71
C SER A 144 1.74 15.76 -0.46
N LEU A 145 1.37 14.55 -0.88
CA LEU A 145 2.23 13.36 -0.78
C LEU A 145 3.42 13.43 -1.76
N MET A 146 3.23 13.96 -2.95
CA MET A 146 4.32 14.12 -3.92
C MET A 146 5.33 15.18 -3.51
N ASN A 147 4.91 16.21 -2.77
CA ASN A 147 5.74 17.34 -2.37
C ASN A 147 6.37 17.16 -0.98
N ILE A 148 6.83 15.95 -0.64
CA ILE A 148 7.41 15.65 0.68
C ILE A 148 8.51 16.65 1.07
N GLY A 149 9.36 17.04 0.13
CA GLY A 149 10.45 17.99 0.36
C GLY A 149 10.02 19.44 0.65
N THR A 150 8.78 19.81 0.34
CA THR A 150 8.23 21.15 0.61
C THR A 150 7.52 21.27 1.95
N TYR A 151 7.26 20.14 2.60
CA TYR A 151 6.54 20.08 3.88
C TYR A 151 5.20 20.84 3.84
N ALA A 152 4.39 20.53 2.84
CA ALA A 152 3.05 21.12 2.63
C ALA A 152 1.94 20.06 2.77
N PHE A 153 2.00 19.25 3.83
CA PHE A 153 1.02 18.19 4.05
C PHE A 153 -0.36 18.74 4.39
N THR A 154 -1.39 18.09 3.88
CA THR A 154 -2.80 18.39 4.18
C THR A 154 -3.46 17.17 4.84
N PRO A 155 -4.52 17.36 5.65
CA PRO A 155 -5.35 16.25 6.09
C PRO A 155 -6.00 15.52 4.91
N GLY A 156 -6.09 14.19 5.03
CA GLY A 156 -6.63 13.34 3.98
C GLY A 156 -6.11 11.92 4.11
N TYR A 157 -6.49 11.05 3.17
CA TYR A 157 -6.03 9.68 3.21
C TYR A 157 -5.83 9.08 1.81
N TYR A 158 -4.99 8.03 1.78
CA TYR A 158 -4.88 7.10 0.66
C TYR A 158 -5.20 5.68 1.11
N VAL A 159 -5.51 4.82 0.15
CA VAL A 159 -5.57 3.38 0.33
C VAL A 159 -4.46 2.69 -0.45
N ASP A 160 -3.91 1.63 0.15
CA ASP A 160 -2.88 0.80 -0.45
C ASP A 160 -3.18 -0.67 -0.16
N TRP A 161 -2.55 -1.58 -0.87
CA TRP A 161 -2.72 -3.02 -0.73
C TRP A 161 -1.48 -3.64 -0.12
N TYR A 162 -1.70 -4.37 0.97
CA TYR A 162 -0.64 -5.08 1.69
C TYR A 162 -0.87 -6.58 1.59
N PHE A 163 0.16 -7.32 1.22
CA PHE A 163 0.14 -8.77 1.18
C PHE A 163 0.87 -9.35 2.39
N VAL A 164 0.23 -10.29 3.07
CA VAL A 164 0.81 -11.10 4.14
C VAL A 164 0.53 -12.58 3.91
N ASP A 165 1.40 -13.47 4.40
CA ASP A 165 1.27 -14.92 4.18
C ASP A 165 0.42 -15.63 5.24
N ARG A 166 0.05 -14.95 6.32
CA ARG A 166 -0.83 -15.45 7.39
C ARG A 166 -1.51 -14.31 8.14
N PRO A 167 -2.58 -14.57 8.88
CA PRO A 167 -3.25 -13.56 9.69
C PRO A 167 -2.30 -12.94 10.73
N GLY A 168 -2.53 -11.66 11.06
CA GLY A 168 -1.76 -10.93 12.06
C GLY A 168 -2.41 -9.60 12.43
N ALA A 169 -1.86 -8.90 13.39
CA ALA A 169 -2.39 -7.60 13.81
C ALA A 169 -1.29 -6.65 14.27
N VAL A 170 -1.57 -5.34 14.12
CA VAL A 170 -0.80 -4.26 14.75
C VAL A 170 -1.78 -3.29 15.39
N LYS A 171 -1.75 -3.14 16.71
CA LYS A 171 -2.68 -2.28 17.46
C LYS A 171 -1.94 -1.42 18.47
N GLY A 172 -2.40 -0.19 18.64
CA GLY A 172 -1.89 0.73 19.65
C GLY A 172 -1.62 2.12 19.12
N ASN A 173 -1.03 2.93 19.97
CA ASN A 173 -0.64 4.30 19.67
C ASN A 173 0.87 4.44 19.81
N CYS A 174 1.48 5.10 18.84
CA CYS A 174 2.89 5.44 18.83
C CYS A 174 3.05 6.95 18.93
N LYS A 175 3.60 7.42 20.04
CA LYS A 175 3.89 8.83 20.28
C LYS A 175 5.38 9.08 20.15
N GLN A 176 5.73 10.01 19.31
CA GLN A 176 7.11 10.35 19.03
C GLN A 176 7.29 11.87 19.01
N LYS A 177 8.35 12.35 19.64
CA LYS A 177 8.77 13.73 19.48
C LYS A 177 9.39 13.89 18.09
N ALA A 178 8.86 14.78 17.28
CA ALA A 178 9.35 15.14 15.96
C ALA A 178 9.75 16.60 15.91
N TYR A 179 10.75 16.92 15.09
CA TYR A 179 11.21 18.28 14.89
C TYR A 179 10.73 18.82 13.54
N ALA A 180 10.32 20.09 13.52
CA ALA A 180 10.14 20.82 12.28
C ALA A 180 11.48 20.98 11.55
N LEU A 181 11.45 21.26 10.26
CA LEU A 181 12.67 21.39 9.43
C LEU A 181 13.58 22.52 9.95
N ASN A 182 13.02 23.56 10.55
CA ASN A 182 13.77 24.65 11.14
C ASN A 182 14.58 24.26 12.40
N GLN A 183 14.39 23.04 12.94
CA GLN A 183 15.04 22.49 14.14
C GLN A 183 14.82 23.28 15.44
N GLU A 184 13.99 24.32 15.41
CA GLU A 184 13.67 25.17 16.58
C GLU A 184 12.34 24.78 17.23
N GLU A 185 11.43 24.21 16.41
CA GLU A 185 10.12 23.77 16.86
C GLU A 185 10.03 22.26 16.87
N PHE A 186 9.32 21.73 17.83
CA PHE A 186 9.01 20.32 17.91
C PHE A 186 7.53 20.11 18.17
N TYR A 187 7.03 18.94 17.79
CA TYR A 187 5.65 18.55 18.02
C TYR A 187 5.57 17.08 18.41
N GLU A 188 4.50 16.67 19.06
CA GLU A 188 4.20 15.27 19.29
C GLU A 188 3.51 14.72 18.05
N LYS A 189 4.16 13.76 17.39
CA LYS A 189 3.59 12.97 16.31
C LYS A 189 2.94 11.74 16.92
N ASN A 190 1.64 11.58 16.72
CA ASN A 190 0.87 10.44 17.21
C ASN A 190 0.39 9.59 16.03
N THR A 191 0.77 8.30 16.00
CA THR A 191 0.32 7.35 14.99
C THR A 191 -0.49 6.25 15.66
N THR A 192 -1.76 6.14 15.28
CA THR A 192 -2.66 5.09 15.74
C THR A 192 -2.65 3.95 14.74
N TYR A 193 -2.45 2.73 15.22
CA TYR A 193 -2.53 1.51 14.44
C TYR A 193 -3.76 0.70 14.87
N ASN A 194 -4.59 0.33 13.91
CA ASN A 194 -5.72 -0.57 14.07
C ASN A 194 -5.77 -1.51 12.86
N LEU A 195 -4.74 -2.34 12.73
CA LEU A 195 -4.53 -3.23 11.62
C LEU A 195 -4.86 -4.67 12.04
N GLU A 196 -5.73 -5.31 11.27
CA GLU A 196 -6.07 -6.73 11.36
C GLU A 196 -5.89 -7.36 9.98
N PHE A 197 -4.79 -8.05 9.79
CA PHE A 197 -4.45 -8.68 8.52
C PHE A 197 -5.09 -10.06 8.42
N LYS A 198 -5.66 -10.36 7.25
CA LYS A 198 -6.01 -11.69 6.78
C LYS A 198 -4.91 -12.19 5.86
N GLU A 199 -4.76 -13.50 5.71
CA GLU A 199 -3.89 -14.07 4.69
C GLU A 199 -4.22 -13.53 3.29
N GLY A 200 -3.18 -13.21 2.52
CA GLY A 200 -3.31 -12.61 1.20
C GLY A 200 -3.37 -11.08 1.22
N TRP A 201 -4.13 -10.51 0.29
CA TRP A 201 -4.25 -9.07 0.11
C TRP A 201 -5.19 -8.41 1.11
N ASN A 202 -4.75 -7.30 1.66
CA ASN A 202 -5.47 -6.48 2.62
C ASN A 202 -5.48 -5.03 2.14
N ILE A 203 -6.62 -4.37 2.21
CA ILE A 203 -6.74 -2.93 1.95
C ILE A 203 -6.39 -2.19 3.24
N VAL A 204 -5.40 -1.30 3.17
CA VAL A 204 -4.98 -0.48 4.30
C VAL A 204 -5.18 1.00 3.96
N LYS A 205 -5.89 1.70 4.83
CA LYS A 205 -6.01 3.16 4.79
C LYS A 205 -4.90 3.77 5.65
N TYR A 206 -4.16 4.71 5.07
CA TYR A 206 -3.31 5.67 5.78
C TYR A 206 -3.99 7.03 5.76
N GLU A 207 -4.19 7.63 6.92
CA GLU A 207 -4.86 8.91 7.05
C GLU A 207 -4.04 9.90 7.87
N ILE A 208 -3.84 11.09 7.35
CA ILE A 208 -3.39 12.25 8.13
C ILE A 208 -4.65 12.96 8.64
N LYS A 209 -4.94 12.83 9.93
CA LYS A 209 -6.10 13.46 10.56
C LYS A 209 -5.84 14.92 10.92
N LYS A 210 -4.58 15.22 11.27
CA LYS A 210 -4.16 16.55 11.70
C LYS A 210 -2.72 16.81 11.28
N VAL A 211 -2.44 18.05 10.96
CA VAL A 211 -1.10 18.56 10.70
C VAL A 211 -0.67 19.57 11.77
N PHE A 212 0.60 19.51 12.11
CA PHE A 212 1.29 20.60 12.84
C PHE A 212 1.75 21.63 11.82
N LYS A 213 1.59 22.92 12.11
CA LYS A 213 2.07 24.02 11.28
C LYS A 213 3.14 24.78 12.05
N ASP A 214 4.34 24.89 11.49
CA ASP A 214 5.43 25.66 12.08
C ASP A 214 5.29 27.17 11.82
N LYS A 215 6.15 27.96 12.42
CA LYS A 215 6.18 29.44 12.28
C LYS A 215 6.50 29.90 10.86
N GLU A 216 7.10 29.05 10.03
CA GLU A 216 7.38 29.32 8.61
C GLU A 216 6.20 28.95 7.70
N GLY A 217 5.14 28.39 8.26
CA GLY A 217 3.94 27.98 7.53
C GLY A 217 4.00 26.57 6.94
N LYS A 218 5.09 25.83 7.13
CA LYS A 218 5.22 24.44 6.70
C LYS A 218 4.36 23.53 7.57
N THR A 219 3.82 22.49 6.97
CA THR A 219 2.94 21.54 7.65
C THR A 219 3.51 20.14 7.66
N TYR A 220 3.30 19.44 8.78
CA TYR A 220 3.84 18.11 9.06
C TYR A 220 2.72 17.20 9.58
N PRO A 221 2.71 15.88 9.22
CA PRO A 221 1.75 14.95 9.78
C PRO A 221 1.88 14.87 11.30
N GLN A 222 0.82 15.21 12.04
CA GLN A 222 0.79 15.21 13.49
C GLN A 222 -0.02 14.04 14.06
N GLU A 223 -1.26 13.87 13.58
CA GLU A 223 -2.10 12.74 13.94
C GLU A 223 -2.32 11.86 12.72
N ILE A 224 -1.88 10.62 12.79
CA ILE A 224 -1.89 9.65 11.71
C ILE A 224 -2.65 8.41 12.16
N GLU A 225 -3.39 7.78 11.25
CA GLU A 225 -4.04 6.51 11.48
C GLU A 225 -3.75 5.51 10.35
N TYR A 226 -3.46 4.28 10.76
CA TYR A 226 -3.45 3.11 9.89
C TYR A 226 -4.57 2.16 10.29
N ILE A 227 -5.42 1.78 9.34
CA ILE A 227 -6.52 0.85 9.55
C ILE A 227 -6.70 -0.08 8.36
N THR A 228 -6.95 -1.37 8.62
CA THR A 228 -7.42 -2.30 7.58
C THR A 228 -8.90 -2.05 7.28
N LEU A 229 -9.24 -2.08 6.00
CA LEU A 229 -10.60 -1.88 5.51
C LEU A 229 -11.16 -3.14 4.88
N PRO A 230 -12.47 -3.40 5.01
CA PRO A 230 -13.13 -4.53 4.34
C PRO A 230 -13.30 -4.31 2.83
N GLU A 231 -13.38 -3.04 2.40
CA GLU A 231 -13.58 -2.61 1.01
C GLU A 231 -12.99 -1.23 0.75
N ILE A 232 -12.82 -0.86 -0.51
CA ILE A 232 -12.38 0.47 -0.92
C ILE A 232 -13.48 1.48 -0.57
N PRO A 233 -13.17 2.61 0.12
CA PRO A 233 -14.15 3.65 0.43
C PRO A 233 -14.76 4.26 -0.85
N LYS A 234 -16.06 4.52 -0.83
CA LYS A 234 -16.81 5.04 -1.99
C LYS A 234 -16.38 6.44 -2.45
N ASN A 235 -15.74 7.21 -1.57
CA ASN A 235 -15.23 8.54 -1.87
C ASN A 235 -13.76 8.56 -2.31
N ILE A 236 -13.22 7.41 -2.70
CA ILE A 236 -11.90 7.34 -3.33
C ILE A 236 -11.98 7.91 -4.76
N THR A 237 -11.00 8.72 -5.09
CA THR A 237 -10.67 9.13 -6.46
C THR A 237 -9.26 8.66 -6.83
N TYR A 238 -9.03 8.44 -8.12
CA TYR A 238 -7.71 8.07 -8.64
C TYR A 238 -7.03 9.32 -9.20
N SER A 239 -6.24 9.99 -8.38
CA SER A 239 -5.61 11.26 -8.75
C SER A 239 -4.27 11.00 -9.43
N PHE A 240 -4.13 11.47 -10.66
CA PHE A 240 -2.89 11.39 -11.43
C PHE A 240 -2.07 12.67 -11.29
N ILE A 241 -0.76 12.53 -11.10
CA ILE A 241 0.21 13.61 -11.08
C ILE A 241 1.24 13.30 -12.15
N LYS A 242 1.22 14.11 -13.20
CA LYS A 242 2.14 13.98 -14.33
C LYS A 242 3.57 14.30 -13.90
N ASP A 243 4.50 13.59 -14.48
CA ASP A 243 5.93 13.91 -14.36
C ASP A 243 6.26 15.08 -15.31
N ASP A 244 7.00 16.06 -14.83
CA ASP A 244 7.42 17.25 -15.61
C ASP A 244 8.58 16.94 -16.58
#